data_6b8ee9801206a65213b2814426e28528
#
_entry.id   6b8ee9801206a65213b2814426e28528
#
_cell.length_a   1.000
_cell.length_b   1.000
_cell.length_c   1.000
_cell.angle_alpha   90.00
_cell.angle_beta   90.00
_cell.angle_gamma   90.00
#
_symmetry.space_group_name_H-M   'P 1'
#
loop_
_entity.id
_entity.type
_entity.pdbx_description
1 polymer ?
#
loop_
_entity_poly.entity_id
_entity_poly.type
_entity_poly.pdbx_seq_one_letter_code
_entity_poly.pdbx_strand_id
1 'polypeptide(L)'
;MFGFINVTTNVNGISYLKTTGVTVGTDTVDFSLGFRRIPLVGLLAINIADAIPAGTTGTLPIRFTLNGSSRNLTNFGGASVTAADVAGTGTVLVWYNWYDGTLQLVSPIA
;
A
#
# COMPACT_ATOMS: atom_id res chain seq x y z
N MET A 1 -27.60 1.87 8.48
CA MET A 1 -26.78 2.29 8.88
C MET A 1 -26.41 2.91 8.37
N PHE A 2 -26.37 3.35 8.38
CA PHE A 2 -25.66 3.91 7.77
C PHE A 2 -24.56 3.22 7.56
N GLY A 3 -24.20 3.23 6.41
CA GLY A 3 -23.01 2.67 6.03
C GLY A 3 -21.98 3.17 6.91
N PHE A 4 -21.19 2.31 7.36
CA PHE A 4 -20.10 2.73 8.11
C PHE A 4 -19.04 3.18 7.17
N ILE A 5 -18.60 4.38 7.37
CA ILE A 5 -17.45 4.90 6.66
C ILE A 5 -16.25 4.54 7.50
N ASN A 6 -15.32 3.84 6.90
CA ASN A 6 -14.05 3.58 7.56
C ASN A 6 -13.25 4.86 7.59
N VAL A 7 -13.19 5.46 8.77
CA VAL A 7 -12.48 6.70 8.95
C VAL A 7 -10.99 6.42 9.08
N THR A 8 -10.20 7.09 8.26
CA THR A 8 -8.74 6.96 8.32
C THR A 8 -8.21 7.83 9.44
N THR A 9 -7.36 7.27 10.29
CA THR A 9 -6.66 8.04 11.31
C THR A 9 -5.70 9.00 10.63
N ASN A 10 -5.70 10.24 11.06
CA ASN A 10 -4.90 11.28 10.47
C ASN A 10 -3.95 11.84 11.52
N VAL A 11 -2.65 11.73 11.24
CA VAL A 11 -1.62 12.23 12.16
C VAL A 11 -0.81 13.29 11.43
N ASN A 12 -0.92 14.54 11.88
CA ASN A 12 -0.21 15.68 11.28
C ASN A 12 -0.45 15.79 9.77
N GLY A 13 -1.70 15.56 9.33
CA GLY A 13 -2.05 15.62 7.92
C GLY A 13 -1.71 14.36 7.12
N ILE A 14 -1.14 13.35 7.73
CA ILE A 14 -0.82 12.08 7.08
C ILE A 14 -1.88 11.07 7.44
N SER A 15 -2.53 10.50 6.41
CA SER A 15 -3.54 9.47 6.61
C SER A 15 -2.87 8.14 6.92
N TYR A 16 -3.35 7.47 7.96
CA TYR A 16 -2.82 6.18 8.35
C TYR A 16 -3.75 5.07 7.88
N LEU A 17 -3.20 4.09 7.17
CA LEU A 17 -3.93 2.93 6.67
C LEU A 17 -3.25 1.66 7.15
N LYS A 18 -4.05 0.63 7.39
CA LYS A 18 -3.54 -0.68 7.75
C LYS A 18 -4.02 -1.70 6.74
N THR A 19 -3.15 -2.62 6.33
CA THR A 19 -3.55 -3.69 5.42
C THR A 19 -4.56 -4.61 6.10
N THR A 20 -5.52 -5.11 5.32
CA THR A 20 -6.55 -6.04 5.78
C THR A 20 -6.30 -7.46 5.30
N GLY A 21 -5.34 -7.66 4.42
CA GLY A 21 -4.97 -8.98 3.92
C GLY A 21 -3.94 -8.88 2.82
N VAL A 22 -3.33 -10.00 2.50
CA VAL A 22 -2.37 -10.13 1.41
C VAL A 22 -2.74 -11.31 0.54
N THR A 23 -2.71 -11.11 -0.78
CA THR A 23 -2.99 -12.16 -1.76
C THR A 23 -1.83 -12.25 -2.73
N VAL A 24 -1.25 -13.43 -2.85
CA VAL A 24 -0.18 -13.68 -3.81
C VAL A 24 -0.76 -14.31 -5.06
N GLY A 25 -0.70 -13.57 -6.15
CA GLY A 25 -1.13 -14.07 -7.46
C GLY A 25 0.06 -14.54 -8.28
N THR A 26 -0.18 -14.77 -9.57
CA THR A 26 0.87 -15.18 -10.48
C THR A 26 1.76 -14.01 -10.89
N ASP A 27 1.20 -12.78 -10.88
CA ASP A 27 1.88 -11.60 -11.41
C ASP A 27 2.18 -10.54 -10.36
N THR A 28 1.51 -10.55 -9.22
CA THR A 28 1.63 -9.52 -8.20
C THR A 28 1.42 -10.07 -6.80
N VAL A 29 1.94 -9.32 -5.82
CA VAL A 29 1.57 -9.48 -4.41
C VAL A 29 0.66 -8.30 -4.07
N ASP A 30 -0.58 -8.58 -3.73
CA ASP A 30 -1.61 -7.56 -3.54
C ASP A 30 -1.96 -7.43 -2.06
N PHE A 31 -1.74 -6.23 -1.52
CA PHE A 31 -2.18 -5.90 -0.17
C PHE A 31 -3.50 -5.15 -0.25
N SER A 32 -4.50 -5.63 0.45
CA SER A 32 -5.79 -4.96 0.53
C SER A 32 -5.76 -3.91 1.61
N LEU A 33 -6.26 -2.72 1.31
CA LEU A 33 -6.46 -1.64 2.28
C LEU A 33 -7.93 -1.39 2.56
N GLY A 34 -8.83 -2.07 1.83
CA GLY A 34 -10.26 -1.91 2.00
C GLY A 34 -10.75 -0.58 1.47
N PHE A 35 -11.81 -0.06 2.10
CA PHE A 35 -12.41 1.21 1.72
C PHE A 35 -12.13 2.22 2.82
N ARG A 36 -11.42 3.29 2.47
CA ARG A 36 -10.97 4.32 3.41
C ARG A 36 -11.19 5.69 2.80
N ARG A 37 -11.39 6.68 3.67
CA ARG A 37 -11.42 8.07 3.26
C ARG A 37 -10.02 8.62 3.30
N ILE A 38 -9.53 9.06 2.15
CA ILE A 38 -8.20 9.65 2.03
C ILE A 38 -8.28 10.87 1.11
N PRO A 39 -7.33 11.81 1.23
CA PRO A 39 -7.24 12.89 0.26
C PRO A 39 -6.87 12.34 -1.11
N LEU A 40 -7.17 13.12 -2.15
CA LEU A 40 -6.85 12.71 -3.53
C LEU A 40 -5.36 12.75 -3.82
N VAL A 41 -4.62 13.58 -3.10
CA VAL A 41 -3.17 13.73 -3.26
C VAL A 41 -2.56 13.94 -1.88
N GLY A 42 -1.49 13.26 -1.58
CA GLY A 42 -0.77 13.49 -0.34
C GLY A 42 0.01 12.29 0.15
N LEU A 43 0.50 12.39 1.37
CA LEU A 43 1.24 11.32 2.02
C LEU A 43 0.30 10.38 2.72
N LEU A 44 0.59 9.08 2.59
CA LEU A 44 -0.09 8.03 3.32
C LEU A 44 0.95 7.25 4.13
N ALA A 45 0.61 6.93 5.36
CA ALA A 45 1.37 5.97 6.16
C ALA A 45 0.64 4.64 6.08
N ILE A 46 1.25 3.64 5.46
CA ILE A 46 0.64 2.33 5.29
C ILE A 46 1.33 1.33 6.19
N ASN A 47 0.58 0.79 7.14
CA ASN A 47 1.08 -0.29 7.97
C ASN A 47 0.82 -1.62 7.27
N ILE A 48 1.89 -2.29 6.86
CA ILE A 48 1.82 -3.62 6.29
C ILE A 48 1.77 -4.58 7.48
N ALA A 49 0.56 -5.02 7.82
CA ALA A 49 0.31 -5.84 8.99
C ALA A 49 0.34 -7.34 8.67
N ASP A 50 0.31 -7.69 7.38
CA ASP A 50 0.28 -9.06 6.92
C ASP A 50 1.58 -9.37 6.20
N ALA A 51 2.35 -10.32 6.72
CA ALA A 51 3.59 -10.71 6.08
C ALA A 51 3.32 -11.46 4.78
N ILE A 52 4.18 -11.26 3.79
CA ILE A 52 4.13 -12.01 2.55
C ILE A 52 4.43 -13.48 2.86
N PRO A 53 3.62 -14.43 2.39
CA PRO A 53 3.85 -15.83 2.67
C PRO A 53 5.23 -16.31 2.24
N ALA A 54 5.82 -17.19 3.01
CA ALA A 54 7.10 -17.80 2.68
C ALA A 54 6.99 -18.55 1.35
N GLY A 55 8.05 -18.52 0.57
CA GLY A 55 8.07 -19.17 -0.74
C GLY A 55 7.52 -18.32 -1.88
N THR A 56 7.08 -17.11 -1.60
CA THR A 56 6.64 -16.18 -2.63
C THR A 56 7.82 -15.78 -3.51
N THR A 57 7.59 -15.74 -4.83
CA THR A 57 8.61 -15.31 -5.78
C THR A 57 9.00 -13.86 -5.52
N GLY A 58 10.28 -13.62 -5.25
CA GLY A 58 10.77 -12.31 -4.82
C GLY A 58 10.69 -11.22 -5.88
N THR A 59 10.56 -11.57 -7.15
CA THR A 59 10.49 -10.58 -8.24
C THR A 59 9.09 -10.06 -8.51
N LEU A 60 8.06 -10.59 -7.83
CA LEU A 60 6.70 -10.12 -8.02
C LEU A 60 6.54 -8.68 -7.51
N PRO A 61 5.96 -7.78 -8.31
CA PRO A 61 5.73 -6.42 -7.86
C PRO A 61 4.66 -6.35 -6.76
N ILE A 62 4.82 -5.39 -5.88
CA ILE A 62 3.87 -5.10 -4.81
C ILE A 62 2.79 -4.19 -5.34
N ARG A 63 1.56 -4.52 -5.02
CA ARG A 63 0.39 -3.73 -5.39
C ARG A 63 -0.50 -3.53 -4.18
N PHE A 64 -1.10 -2.36 -4.09
CA PHE A 64 -2.10 -2.06 -3.07
C PHE A 64 -3.45 -1.84 -3.71
N THR A 65 -4.48 -2.41 -3.11
CA THR A 65 -5.87 -2.19 -3.53
C THR A 65 -6.58 -1.35 -2.47
N LEU A 66 -7.01 -0.18 -2.88
CA LEU A 66 -7.69 0.78 -2.02
C LEU A 66 -8.91 1.33 -2.74
N ASN A 67 -10.06 1.27 -2.07
CA ASN A 67 -11.33 1.78 -2.62
C ASN A 67 -11.64 1.20 -4.01
N GLY A 68 -11.33 -0.09 -4.19
CA GLY A 68 -11.59 -0.78 -5.44
C GLY A 68 -10.58 -0.53 -6.55
N SER A 69 -9.55 0.28 -6.31
CA SER A 69 -8.51 0.57 -7.29
C SER A 69 -7.19 -0.03 -6.86
N SER A 70 -6.52 -0.71 -7.78
CA SER A 70 -5.23 -1.33 -7.53
C SER A 70 -4.12 -0.48 -8.13
N ARG A 71 -3.05 -0.29 -7.38
CA ARG A 71 -1.91 0.50 -7.82
C ARG A 71 -0.61 -0.18 -7.42
N ASN A 72 0.32 -0.23 -8.36
CA ASN A 72 1.65 -0.75 -8.06
C ASN A 72 2.43 0.25 -7.22
N LEU A 73 3.15 -0.27 -6.24
CA LEU A 73 4.06 0.53 -5.44
C LEU A 73 5.36 0.69 -6.21
N THR A 74 5.78 1.94 -6.40
CA THR A 74 7.04 2.24 -7.07
C THR A 74 8.01 2.90 -6.11
N ASN A 75 9.30 2.86 -6.44
CA ASN A 75 10.31 3.59 -5.70
C ASN A 75 10.62 4.92 -6.41
N PHE A 76 11.55 5.69 -5.85
CA PHE A 76 12.04 6.89 -6.50
C PHE A 76 12.71 6.48 -7.81
N GLY A 77 12.28 7.03 -8.90
CA GLY A 77 12.77 6.63 -10.22
C GLY A 77 11.79 5.74 -11.00
N GLY A 78 10.71 5.31 -10.34
CA GLY A 78 9.60 4.62 -11.02
C GLY A 78 9.72 3.10 -11.12
N ALA A 79 10.78 2.50 -10.60
CA ALA A 79 10.88 1.04 -10.60
C ALA A 79 9.90 0.42 -9.60
N SER A 80 9.35 -0.74 -9.93
CA SER A 80 8.44 -1.43 -9.03
C SER A 80 9.15 -1.93 -7.78
N VAL A 81 8.51 -1.74 -6.63
CA VAL A 81 8.92 -2.39 -5.39
C VAL A 81 8.46 -3.85 -5.47
N THR A 82 9.33 -4.77 -5.12
CA THR A 82 9.06 -6.20 -5.27
C THR A 82 8.90 -6.90 -3.93
N ALA A 83 8.41 -8.14 -3.98
CA ALA A 83 8.22 -8.93 -2.78
C ALA A 83 9.52 -9.11 -1.99
N ALA A 84 10.67 -9.21 -2.67
CA ALA A 84 11.95 -9.34 -2.00
C ALA A 84 12.33 -8.09 -1.21
N ASP A 85 11.79 -6.93 -1.58
CA ASP A 85 12.07 -5.67 -0.89
C ASP A 85 11.26 -5.52 0.39
N VAL A 86 10.20 -6.31 0.56
CA VAL A 86 9.25 -6.17 1.68
C VAL A 86 9.31 -7.43 2.53
N ALA A 87 10.20 -7.44 3.50
CA ALA A 87 10.34 -8.56 4.42
C ALA A 87 9.65 -8.22 5.74
N GLY A 88 8.76 -9.11 6.18
CA GLY A 88 8.07 -8.93 7.45
C GLY A 88 6.96 -7.90 7.40
N THR A 89 6.78 -7.19 8.50
CA THR A 89 5.71 -6.20 8.67
C THR A 89 6.29 -4.87 9.09
N GLY A 90 5.54 -3.81 8.91
CA GLY A 90 5.97 -2.47 9.31
C GLY A 90 5.23 -1.39 8.57
N THR A 91 5.57 -0.14 8.87
CA THR A 91 4.90 1.02 8.29
C THR A 91 5.81 1.68 7.27
N VAL A 92 5.25 1.97 6.11
CA VAL A 92 5.94 2.70 5.04
C VAL A 92 5.22 4.02 4.78
N LEU A 93 5.97 5.02 4.35
CA LEU A 93 5.39 6.28 3.87
C LEU A 93 5.39 6.28 2.36
N VAL A 94 4.25 6.65 1.77
CA VAL A 94 4.09 6.71 0.33
C VAL A 94 3.47 8.03 -0.09
N TRP A 95 3.79 8.48 -1.30
CA TRP A 95 3.13 9.60 -1.95
C TRP A 95 2.05 9.05 -2.84
N TYR A 96 0.84 9.54 -2.65
CA TYR A 96 -0.33 9.10 -3.40
C TYR A 96 -0.89 10.25 -4.23
N ASN A 97 -1.14 9.97 -5.50
CA ASN A 97 -1.80 10.93 -6.38
C ASN A 97 -2.86 10.20 -7.20
N TRP A 98 -4.13 10.48 -6.89
CA TRP A 98 -5.25 9.87 -7.57
C TRP A 98 -5.25 10.20 -9.07
N TYR A 99 -4.90 11.43 -9.41
CA TYR A 99 -5.05 11.92 -10.77
C TYR A 99 -4.14 11.23 -11.77
N ASP A 100 -2.94 10.85 -11.38
CA ASP A 100 -1.99 10.17 -12.27
C ASP A 100 -1.73 8.72 -11.88
N GLY A 101 -2.37 8.25 -10.83
CA GLY A 101 -2.23 6.87 -10.40
C GLY A 101 -0.95 6.55 -9.65
N THR A 102 -0.20 7.56 -9.22
CA THR A 102 1.06 7.35 -8.54
C THR A 102 0.85 6.80 -7.13
N LEU A 103 1.61 5.79 -6.79
CA LEU A 103 1.80 5.34 -5.42
C LEU A 103 3.29 5.08 -5.27
N GLN A 104 3.99 6.03 -4.69
CA GLN A 104 5.46 6.03 -4.68
C GLN A 104 5.97 5.98 -3.26
N LEU A 105 6.90 5.05 -3.02
CA LEU A 105 7.55 4.91 -1.73
C LEU A 105 8.46 6.11 -1.48
N VAL A 106 8.28 6.78 -0.34
CA VAL A 106 9.11 7.93 0.03
C VAL A 106 10.00 7.62 1.24
N SER A 107 9.70 6.55 1.98
CA SER A 107 10.58 6.09 3.05
C SER A 107 11.33 4.84 2.59
N PRO A 108 12.58 4.64 3.02
CA PRO A 108 13.25 3.39 2.70
C PRO A 108 12.59 2.23 3.42
N ILE A 109 12.66 1.05 2.81
CA ILE A 109 12.30 -0.20 3.46
C ILE A 109 13.59 -0.79 3.98
N ALA A 110 13.66 -0.93 5.29
CA ALA A 110 14.85 -1.48 5.92
C ALA A 110 14.94 -2.99 5.79
#